data_072d97bb48f1b7005dac41c164aa915d
#
_entry.id   072d97bb48f1b7005dac41c164aa915d
#
_cell.length_a   1.000
_cell.length_b   1.000
_cell.length_c   1.000
_cell.angle_alpha   90.00
_cell.angle_beta   90.00
_cell.angle_gamma   90.00
#
_symmetry.space_group_name_H-M   'P 1'
#
loop_
_entity.id
_entity.type
_entity.pdbx_description
1 polymer ?
#
loop_
_entity_poly.entity_id
_entity_poly.type
_entity_poly.pdbx_seq_one_letter_code
_entity_poly.pdbx_strand_id
1 'polypeptide(L)'
;MNKDMQYTTLGKTDIAVSKMCVGAMSFGKPGSMHDWTLDYSDSEKVIRHALGLGVNFFDTANSYSEGTSEEYLGRALKENKIPRDQVVLASKVYFNPGRLSKAAIHREIEGSLRRLNTDYLDLYIIYRFDYETPIEETM
;
A
#
# COMPACT_ATOMS: atom_id res chain seq x y z
N MET A 1 1.96 9.27 -19.58
CA MET A 1 1.08 8.07 -19.47
C MET A 1 1.33 7.15 -20.65
N ASN A 2 1.40 5.85 -20.41
CA ASN A 2 1.49 4.86 -21.48
C ASN A 2 0.15 4.85 -22.27
N LYS A 3 0.21 4.88 -23.60
CA LYS A 3 -1.00 4.95 -24.46
C LYS A 3 -1.91 3.72 -24.34
N ASP A 4 -1.39 2.60 -23.86
CA ASP A 4 -2.13 1.34 -23.76
C ASP A 4 -2.77 1.12 -22.38
N MET A 5 -2.36 1.87 -21.35
CA MET A 5 -2.94 1.79 -20.01
C MET A 5 -4.25 2.58 -19.97
N GLN A 6 -5.30 1.91 -19.51
CA GLN A 6 -6.59 2.54 -19.27
C GLN A 6 -6.69 3.04 -17.84
N TYR A 7 -7.29 4.21 -17.66
CA TYR A 7 -7.50 4.84 -16.37
C TYR A 7 -8.99 5.04 -16.08
N THR A 8 -9.33 5.16 -14.83
CA THR A 8 -10.66 5.49 -14.32
C THR A 8 -10.51 6.32 -13.05
N THR A 9 -11.61 6.77 -12.47
CA THR A 9 -11.59 7.44 -11.16
C THR A 9 -11.87 6.45 -10.05
N LEU A 10 -11.29 6.70 -8.87
CA LEU A 10 -11.55 5.93 -7.67
C LEU A 10 -12.92 6.33 -7.09
N GLY A 11 -13.94 5.55 -7.41
CA GLY A 11 -15.32 5.86 -7.03
C GLY A 11 -15.80 7.22 -7.58
N LYS A 12 -16.34 8.06 -6.70
CA LYS A 12 -16.82 9.41 -7.02
C LYS A 12 -15.78 10.52 -6.76
N THR A 13 -14.53 10.13 -6.53
CA THR A 13 -13.43 11.08 -6.30
C THR A 13 -12.84 11.55 -7.63
N ASP A 14 -11.95 12.53 -7.58
CA ASP A 14 -11.13 12.99 -8.71
C ASP A 14 -9.79 12.25 -8.83
N ILE A 15 -9.57 11.23 -7.98
CA ILE A 15 -8.33 10.43 -7.99
C ILE A 15 -8.33 9.50 -9.20
N ALA A 16 -7.45 9.77 -10.15
CA ALA A 16 -7.27 8.93 -11.34
C ALA A 16 -6.40 7.72 -11.04
N VAL A 17 -6.91 6.53 -11.30
CA VAL A 17 -6.21 5.25 -11.11
C VAL A 17 -6.14 4.45 -12.41
N SER A 18 -5.01 3.75 -12.61
CA SER A 18 -4.95 2.72 -13.66
C SER A 18 -5.96 1.61 -13.36
N LYS A 19 -6.60 1.08 -14.40
CA LYS A 19 -7.53 -0.07 -14.23
C LYS A 19 -6.83 -1.33 -13.73
N MET A 20 -5.51 -1.38 -13.82
CA MET A 20 -4.69 -2.39 -13.17
C MET A 20 -4.09 -1.82 -11.90
N CYS A 21 -4.13 -2.62 -10.83
CA CYS A 21 -3.52 -2.31 -9.54
C CYS A 21 -2.47 -3.37 -9.23
N VAL A 22 -1.33 -2.96 -8.70
CA VAL A 22 -0.31 -3.89 -8.18
C VAL A 22 -0.62 -4.19 -6.72
N GLY A 23 -0.99 -5.44 -6.43
CA GLY A 23 -1.09 -5.94 -5.06
C GLY A 23 0.29 -6.34 -4.54
N ALA A 24 0.71 -5.74 -3.43
CA ALA A 24 2.06 -5.87 -2.89
C ALA A 24 2.20 -6.94 -1.79
N MET A 25 1.22 -7.81 -1.59
CA MET A 25 1.31 -8.89 -0.60
C MET A 25 2.49 -9.84 -0.88
N SER A 26 2.85 -10.03 -2.15
CA SER A 26 3.98 -10.86 -2.55
C SER A 26 5.35 -10.19 -2.36
N PHE A 27 5.40 -8.92 -2.05
CA PHE A 27 6.64 -8.19 -1.78
C PHE A 27 6.91 -8.16 -0.29
N GLY A 28 8.12 -8.48 0.10
CA GLY A 28 8.50 -8.44 1.49
C GLY A 28 9.61 -9.43 1.79
N LYS A 29 10.23 -9.29 2.96
CA LYS A 29 11.33 -10.13 3.38
C LYS A 29 10.90 -11.61 3.44
N PRO A 30 11.47 -12.48 2.59
CA PRO A 30 11.18 -13.91 2.65
C PRO A 30 11.46 -14.48 4.04
N GLY A 31 10.58 -15.37 4.50
CA GLY A 31 10.71 -16.02 5.80
C GLY A 31 10.18 -15.18 6.98
N SER A 32 9.69 -13.95 6.78
CA SER A 32 9.04 -13.18 7.87
C SER A 32 7.64 -13.72 8.18
N MET A 33 6.75 -13.77 7.19
CA MET A 33 5.42 -14.39 7.28
C MET A 33 5.28 -15.56 6.32
N HIS A 34 5.85 -15.42 5.12
CA HIS A 34 5.74 -16.38 4.02
C HIS A 34 7.10 -16.57 3.37
N ASP A 35 7.39 -17.80 2.90
CA ASP A 35 8.62 -18.13 2.20
C ASP A 35 8.56 -17.79 0.70
N TRP A 36 7.36 -17.61 0.17
CA TRP A 36 7.10 -17.35 -1.25
C TRP A 36 7.16 -15.88 -1.66
N THR A 37 7.41 -14.98 -0.71
CA THR A 37 7.50 -13.54 -1.02
C THR A 37 8.82 -13.21 -1.74
N LEU A 38 8.78 -12.16 -2.54
CA LEU A 38 9.94 -11.67 -3.26
C LEU A 38 10.77 -10.76 -2.37
N ASP A 39 12.08 -10.91 -2.44
CA ASP A 39 13.01 -9.97 -1.81
C ASP A 39 12.92 -8.57 -2.46
N TYR A 40 13.68 -7.62 -1.92
CA TYR A 40 13.66 -6.25 -2.45
C TYR A 40 14.06 -6.16 -3.93
N SER A 41 15.11 -6.87 -4.34
CA SER A 41 15.62 -6.80 -5.72
C SER A 41 14.57 -7.23 -6.73
N ASP A 42 13.87 -8.32 -6.48
CA ASP A 42 12.84 -8.83 -7.39
C ASP A 42 11.55 -8.03 -7.28
N SER A 43 11.18 -7.58 -6.08
CA SER A 43 10.05 -6.66 -5.87
C SER A 43 10.23 -5.35 -6.64
N GLU A 44 11.42 -4.75 -6.58
CA GLU A 44 11.74 -3.52 -7.29
C GLU A 44 11.60 -3.67 -8.81
N LYS A 45 12.08 -4.79 -9.37
CA LYS A 45 11.93 -5.08 -10.80
C LYS A 45 10.46 -5.10 -11.24
N VAL A 46 9.59 -5.74 -10.44
CA VAL A 46 8.16 -5.80 -10.74
C VAL A 46 7.52 -4.42 -10.65
N ILE A 47 7.81 -3.66 -9.59
CA ILE A 47 7.29 -2.30 -9.40
C ILE A 47 7.73 -1.40 -10.54
N ARG A 48 9.01 -1.39 -10.89
CA ARG A 48 9.56 -0.59 -11.98
C ARG A 48 8.94 -0.96 -13.33
N HIS A 49 8.75 -2.25 -13.58
CA HIS A 49 8.09 -2.70 -14.81
C HIS A 49 6.64 -2.22 -14.88
N ALA A 50 5.89 -2.34 -13.78
CA ALA A 50 4.52 -1.86 -13.70
C ALA A 50 4.41 -0.35 -13.94
N LEU A 51 5.30 0.44 -13.33
CA LEU A 51 5.40 1.88 -13.58
C LEU A 51 5.66 2.19 -15.07
N GLY A 52 6.56 1.44 -15.70
CA GLY A 52 6.85 1.57 -17.12
C GLY A 52 5.66 1.26 -18.04
N LEU A 53 4.76 0.39 -17.60
CA LEU A 53 3.49 0.09 -18.29
C LEU A 53 2.40 1.13 -18.01
N GLY A 54 2.63 2.09 -17.14
CA GLY A 54 1.66 3.14 -16.79
C GLY A 54 0.76 2.79 -15.60
N VAL A 55 1.07 1.73 -14.84
CA VAL A 55 0.36 1.46 -13.58
C VAL A 55 0.73 2.56 -12.59
N ASN A 56 -0.28 3.19 -12.00
CA ASN A 56 -0.09 4.19 -10.94
C ASN A 56 -0.74 3.80 -9.61
N PHE A 57 -1.38 2.63 -9.53
CA PHE A 57 -2.13 2.20 -8.37
C PHE A 57 -1.47 0.99 -7.69
N PHE A 58 -1.14 1.14 -6.40
CA PHE A 58 -0.44 0.13 -5.60
C PHE A 58 -1.18 -0.08 -4.28
N ASP A 59 -1.41 -1.35 -3.94
CA ASP A 59 -2.13 -1.77 -2.74
C ASP A 59 -1.25 -2.63 -1.85
N THR A 60 -1.06 -2.22 -0.61
CA THR A 60 -0.31 -2.93 0.42
C THR A 60 -1.10 -3.00 1.72
N ALA A 61 -0.47 -3.40 2.82
CA ALA A 61 -1.04 -3.41 4.16
C ALA A 61 0.06 -3.32 5.21
N ASN A 62 -0.28 -2.81 6.42
CA ASN A 62 0.67 -2.74 7.52
C ASN A 62 1.19 -4.11 7.96
N SER A 63 0.40 -5.17 7.74
CA SER A 63 0.73 -6.54 8.16
C SER A 63 1.50 -7.34 7.10
N TYR A 64 1.54 -6.93 5.84
CA TYR A 64 2.20 -7.72 4.80
C TYR A 64 3.71 -7.84 5.06
N SER A 65 4.16 -9.10 5.26
CA SER A 65 5.54 -9.43 5.59
C SER A 65 6.09 -8.59 6.75
N GLU A 66 5.27 -8.41 7.80
CA GLU A 66 5.63 -7.64 9.01
C GLU A 66 6.04 -6.19 8.73
N GLY A 67 5.45 -5.58 7.70
CA GLY A 67 5.71 -4.20 7.29
C GLY A 67 6.75 -4.05 6.18
N THR A 68 7.51 -5.08 5.84
CA THR A 68 8.54 -4.97 4.80
C THR A 68 7.95 -4.80 3.40
N SER A 69 6.70 -5.21 3.15
CA SER A 69 5.98 -4.90 1.91
C SER A 69 5.86 -3.39 1.69
N GLU A 70 5.44 -2.65 2.69
CA GLU A 70 5.37 -1.18 2.64
C GLU A 70 6.76 -0.56 2.47
N GLU A 71 7.77 -1.07 3.19
CA GLU A 71 9.15 -0.58 3.07
C GLU A 71 9.70 -0.77 1.66
N TYR A 72 9.49 -1.94 1.06
CA TYR A 72 9.95 -2.24 -0.30
C TYR A 72 9.26 -1.36 -1.34
N LEU A 73 7.96 -1.17 -1.21
CA LEU A 73 7.20 -0.30 -2.12
C LEU A 73 7.67 1.15 -2.01
N GLY A 74 7.76 1.70 -0.81
CA GLY A 74 8.22 3.07 -0.56
C GLY A 74 9.65 3.30 -1.06
N ARG A 75 10.55 2.35 -0.80
CA ARG A 75 11.93 2.39 -1.28
C ARG A 75 12.00 2.35 -2.80
N ALA A 76 11.28 1.46 -3.45
CA ALA A 76 11.28 1.32 -4.90
C ALA A 76 10.78 2.60 -5.59
N LEU A 77 9.71 3.21 -5.09
CA LEU A 77 9.20 4.48 -5.61
C LEU A 77 10.24 5.60 -5.49
N LYS A 78 10.90 5.70 -4.35
CA LYS A 78 11.95 6.70 -4.11
C LYS A 78 13.17 6.51 -5.02
N GLU A 79 13.68 5.28 -5.11
CA GLU A 79 14.86 4.96 -5.94
C GLU A 79 14.57 5.18 -7.44
N ASN A 80 13.35 4.93 -7.89
CA ASN A 80 12.90 5.21 -9.25
C ASN A 80 12.50 6.69 -9.46
N LYS A 81 12.66 7.54 -8.44
CA LYS A 81 12.38 8.99 -8.49
C LYS A 81 10.96 9.33 -8.95
N ILE A 82 9.99 8.52 -8.52
CA ILE A 82 8.59 8.73 -8.86
C ILE A 82 8.02 9.83 -7.94
N PRO A 83 7.51 10.94 -8.49
CA PRO A 83 6.81 11.95 -7.71
C PRO A 83 5.60 11.35 -6.99
N ARG A 84 5.40 11.71 -5.72
CA ARG A 84 4.35 11.13 -4.87
C ARG A 84 2.95 11.32 -5.45
N ASP A 85 2.69 12.45 -6.08
CA ASP A 85 1.42 12.81 -6.70
C ASP A 85 1.13 12.06 -8.02
N GLN A 86 2.10 11.29 -8.53
CA GLN A 86 1.92 10.45 -9.73
C GLN A 86 1.51 9.02 -9.41
N VAL A 87 1.43 8.66 -8.13
CA VAL A 87 1.01 7.32 -7.71
C VAL A 87 -0.10 7.41 -6.67
N VAL A 88 -0.98 6.43 -6.70
CA VAL A 88 -2.06 6.22 -5.74
C VAL A 88 -1.67 5.07 -4.84
N LEU A 89 -1.50 5.34 -3.56
CA LEU A 89 -1.08 4.37 -2.56
C LEU A 89 -2.24 4.02 -1.63
N ALA A 90 -2.56 2.74 -1.58
CA ALA A 90 -3.51 2.16 -0.63
C ALA A 90 -2.77 1.31 0.40
N SER A 91 -3.11 1.45 1.67
CA SER A 91 -2.69 0.53 2.73
C SER A 91 -3.85 0.19 3.64
N LYS A 92 -3.65 -0.80 4.52
CA LYS A 92 -4.72 -1.38 5.33
C LYS A 92 -4.30 -1.52 6.79
N VAL A 93 -5.30 -1.55 7.67
CA VAL A 93 -5.16 -1.72 9.10
C VAL A 93 -6.15 -2.75 9.62
N TYR A 94 -5.71 -3.62 10.50
CA TYR A 94 -6.52 -4.55 11.30
C TYR A 94 -5.65 -5.54 12.10
N PHE A 95 -4.67 -6.19 11.46
CA PHE A 95 -3.81 -7.23 12.08
C PHE A 95 -2.71 -6.60 12.93
N ASN A 96 -3.11 -5.90 13.98
CA ASN A 96 -2.24 -5.18 14.91
C ASN A 96 -2.90 -5.13 16.29
N PRO A 97 -2.14 -4.89 17.37
CA PRO A 97 -2.71 -4.68 18.69
C PRO A 97 -3.73 -3.53 18.68
N GLY A 98 -4.90 -3.74 19.29
CA GLY A 98 -5.98 -2.77 19.32
C GLY A 98 -6.80 -2.69 18.03
N ARG A 99 -6.49 -3.49 17.03
CA ARG A 99 -7.21 -3.63 15.74
C ARG A 99 -7.65 -2.30 15.14
N LEU A 100 -8.96 -1.96 15.22
CA LEU A 100 -9.55 -0.76 14.64
C LEU A 100 -9.94 0.28 15.71
N SER A 101 -9.44 0.17 16.93
CA SER A 101 -9.60 1.23 17.91
C SER A 101 -8.97 2.53 17.39
N LYS A 102 -9.51 3.68 17.79
CA LYS A 102 -8.99 5.00 17.40
C LYS A 102 -7.48 5.12 17.63
N ALA A 103 -7.01 4.70 18.80
CA ALA A 103 -5.58 4.74 19.14
C ALA A 103 -4.74 3.83 18.23
N ALA A 104 -5.25 2.64 17.89
CA ALA A 104 -4.56 1.73 16.96
C ALA A 104 -4.49 2.31 15.56
N ILE A 105 -5.59 2.83 15.03
CA ILE A 105 -5.62 3.46 13.69
C ILE A 105 -4.60 4.58 13.59
N HIS A 106 -4.55 5.49 14.57
CA HIS A 106 -3.55 6.58 14.57
C HIS A 106 -2.11 6.07 14.63
N ARG A 107 -1.83 5.09 15.50
CA ARG A 107 -0.50 4.50 15.59
C ARG A 107 -0.09 3.79 14.30
N GLU A 108 -0.99 3.00 13.73
CA GLU A 108 -0.70 2.20 12.54
C GLU A 108 -0.54 3.05 11.28
N ILE A 109 -1.32 4.12 11.10
CA ILE A 109 -1.13 5.02 9.96
C ILE A 109 0.25 5.70 10.02
N GLU A 110 0.70 6.14 11.19
CA GLU A 110 2.03 6.71 11.36
C GLU A 110 3.14 5.71 10.98
N GLY A 111 2.96 4.45 11.35
CA GLY A 111 3.87 3.36 10.96
C GLY A 111 3.90 3.14 9.45
N SER A 112 2.73 3.06 8.82
CA SER A 112 2.60 2.89 7.37
C SER A 112 3.23 4.04 6.59
N LEU A 113 2.97 5.28 6.99
CA LEU A 113 3.55 6.47 6.36
C LEU A 113 5.09 6.46 6.43
N ARG A 114 5.66 6.09 7.58
CA ARG A 114 7.12 5.96 7.71
C ARG A 114 7.69 4.88 6.80
N ARG A 115 7.09 3.68 6.77
CA ARG A 115 7.56 2.57 5.93
C ARG A 115 7.43 2.87 4.44
N LEU A 116 6.34 3.50 4.04
CA LEU A 116 6.10 3.95 2.66
C LEU A 116 6.92 5.21 2.28
N ASN A 117 7.55 5.87 3.26
CA ASN A 117 8.30 7.11 3.06
C ASN A 117 7.46 8.21 2.40
N THR A 118 6.26 8.44 2.93
CA THR A 118 5.30 9.44 2.45
C THR A 118 4.59 10.09 3.64
N ASP A 119 3.96 11.23 3.42
CA ASP A 119 3.20 11.96 4.42
C ASP A 119 1.68 11.81 4.30
N TYR A 120 1.21 11.08 3.28
CA TYR A 120 -0.21 10.74 3.12
C TYR A 120 -0.44 9.42 2.39
N LEU A 121 -1.62 8.82 2.60
CA LEU A 121 -2.20 7.75 1.77
C LEU A 121 -3.36 8.32 0.96
N ASP A 122 -3.56 7.80 -0.24
CA ASP A 122 -4.73 8.12 -1.06
C ASP A 122 -5.95 7.31 -0.62
N LEU A 123 -5.73 6.08 -0.15
CA LEU A 123 -6.77 5.18 0.32
C LEU A 123 -6.29 4.41 1.55
N TYR A 124 -7.02 4.54 2.66
CA TYR A 124 -6.77 3.79 3.88
C TYR A 124 -7.91 2.83 4.15
N ILE A 125 -7.61 1.54 4.22
CA ILE A 125 -8.59 0.46 4.15
C ILE A 125 -8.69 -0.28 5.48
N ILE A 126 -9.90 -0.51 5.95
CA ILE A 126 -10.20 -1.48 7.00
C ILE A 126 -10.06 -2.87 6.38
N TYR A 127 -9.07 -3.66 6.83
CA TYR A 127 -8.80 -4.99 6.27
C TYR A 127 -9.94 -5.99 6.56
N ARG A 128 -10.48 -5.92 7.79
CA ARG A 128 -11.61 -6.71 8.28
C ARG A 128 -12.47 -5.87 9.21
N PHE A 129 -13.73 -6.26 9.35
CA PHE A 129 -14.59 -5.71 10.38
C PHE A 129 -14.08 -6.13 11.77
N ASP A 130 -14.05 -5.20 12.71
CA ASP A 130 -13.67 -5.43 14.10
C ASP A 130 -14.94 -5.48 14.96
N TYR A 131 -15.29 -6.67 15.42
CA TYR A 131 -16.48 -6.88 16.26
C TYR A 131 -16.32 -6.40 17.71
N GLU A 132 -15.09 -6.06 18.12
CA GLU A 132 -14.78 -5.63 19.49
C GLU A 132 -14.69 -4.10 19.62
N THR A 133 -14.59 -3.38 18.50
CA THR A 133 -14.55 -1.92 18.48
C THR A 133 -15.83 -1.37 17.87
N PRO A 134 -16.55 -0.46 18.55
CA PRO A 134 -17.70 0.22 17.95
C PRO A 134 -17.33 0.93 16.65
N ILE A 135 -18.18 0.81 15.64
CA ILE A 135 -17.89 1.38 14.31
C ILE A 135 -17.72 2.89 14.37
N GLU A 136 -18.40 3.56 15.28
CA GLU A 136 -18.31 5.00 15.50
C GLU A 136 -16.93 5.42 16.01
N GLU A 137 -16.21 4.53 16.67
CA GLU A 137 -14.82 4.79 17.10
C GLU A 137 -13.85 4.63 15.92
N THR A 138 -14.12 3.67 15.04
CA THR A 138 -13.28 3.38 13.87
C THR A 138 -13.38 4.47 12.81
N MET A 139 -14.57 5.03 12.60
CA MET A 139 -14.87 6.02 11.55
C MET A 139 -14.75 7.44 12.06
#